data_5a84c5b87e8327192178b54e26bf1661
#
_entry.id   5a84c5b87e8327192178b54e26bf1661
#
_cell.length_a   1.000
_cell.length_b   1.000
_cell.length_c   1.000
_cell.angle_alpha   90.00
_cell.angle_beta   90.00
_cell.angle_gamma   90.00
#
_symmetry.space_group_name_H-M   'P 1'
#
loop_
_entity.id
_entity.type
_entity.pdbx_description
1 polymer ?
#
loop_
_entity_poly.entity_id
_entity_poly.type
_entity_poly.pdbx_seq_one_letter_code
_entity_poly.pdbx_strand_id
1 'polypeptide(L)'
;MLRRQFLRSGTVVVGAALAAGCTDPAGKDQRSWRMPDEGYPHKRTWMAFGASEAIWGAALLPEVRRNLATIARTIAQFEPVTMLVRAEDHDLAREIVGPTVELVEAPLDDLWMRDTGPVFVKGNGTMAGVNFNFNGWGEKQDFDHDAGVADFVAARAGVEALPTDLVLEGGGVEVDGEGTALITESCVLNENRNPGWSKADVEAELGPLLGLDKIIWLPGIKGKDITDGHTDFYARFAPPGMVLAGFDPDPASWDHEVTKRHLDILKTATDAKGRKLEVLVLEAPSFVRPEFESDDFAAGYINFYVCNGAVIAPEFGDPEADTAARQKLEQLFPSRQVVQINIDAIAAGGGGIHCATQQEPVQY
;
A
#
# COMPACT_ATOMS: atom_id res chain seq x y z
N MET A 1 3.36 26.43 -71.45
CA MET A 1 3.72 25.90 -72.77
C MET A 1 4.00 24.41 -72.63
N LEU A 2 3.24 23.61 -73.49
CA LEU A 2 3.49 22.22 -73.98
C LEU A 2 3.57 21.10 -72.94
N ARG A 3 2.50 20.41 -72.74
CA ARG A 3 1.97 19.15 -73.30
C ARG A 3 2.97 18.25 -74.02
N ARG A 4 3.06 16.97 -73.50
CA ARG A 4 2.88 15.78 -74.41
C ARG A 4 2.63 14.51 -73.55
N GLN A 5 1.48 13.85 -73.85
CA GLN A 5 1.11 12.46 -73.62
C GLN A 5 1.90 11.52 -74.54
N PHE A 6 2.04 10.23 -74.12
CA PHE A 6 1.89 9.03 -74.99
C PHE A 6 1.90 7.79 -74.08
N LEU A 7 0.83 7.11 -73.92
CA LEU A 7 0.27 5.90 -74.51
C LEU A 7 1.02 4.57 -74.22
N ARG A 8 0.34 3.72 -73.44
CA ARG A 8 0.02 2.30 -73.52
C ARG A 8 1.08 1.27 -73.94
N SER A 9 1.28 0.26 -73.11
CA SER A 9 1.15 -1.15 -73.45
C SER A 9 1.01 -2.01 -72.17
N GLY A 10 -0.01 -2.82 -72.10
CA GLY A 10 -0.29 -3.71 -70.98
C GLY A 10 0.54 -4.99 -71.07
N THR A 11 0.89 -5.49 -69.89
CA THR A 11 1.28 -6.89 -69.72
C THR A 11 0.63 -7.40 -68.44
N VAL A 12 -0.20 -8.41 -68.57
CA VAL A 12 -0.80 -9.17 -67.48
C VAL A 12 0.30 -10.03 -66.88
N VAL A 13 0.58 -9.85 -65.58
CA VAL A 13 1.35 -10.84 -64.78
C VAL A 13 0.48 -11.23 -63.61
N VAL A 14 0.23 -12.54 -63.55
CA VAL A 14 -0.50 -13.24 -62.52
C VAL A 14 0.19 -13.07 -61.19
N GLY A 15 -0.54 -12.52 -60.22
CA GLY A 15 -0.04 -12.25 -58.88
C GLY A 15 0.04 -13.54 -58.05
N ALA A 16 1.19 -13.82 -57.53
CA ALA A 16 1.35 -14.66 -56.32
C ALA A 16 1.07 -13.79 -55.10
N ALA A 17 0.02 -14.09 -54.34
CA ALA A 17 -0.25 -13.46 -53.06
C ALA A 17 0.80 -13.94 -52.05
N LEU A 18 1.78 -13.10 -51.78
CA LEU A 18 2.61 -13.19 -50.58
C LEU A 18 1.75 -12.72 -49.41
N ALA A 19 1.35 -13.67 -48.56
CA ALA A 19 0.84 -13.36 -47.24
C ALA A 19 1.96 -12.62 -46.44
N ALA A 20 1.85 -11.32 -46.35
CA ALA A 20 2.61 -10.57 -45.40
C ALA A 20 2.13 -10.99 -43.99
N GLY A 21 2.88 -11.86 -43.32
CA GLY A 21 2.72 -12.11 -41.90
C GLY A 21 2.95 -10.79 -41.19
N CYS A 22 1.92 -10.25 -40.59
CA CYS A 22 2.06 -9.25 -39.54
C CYS A 22 2.89 -9.88 -38.42
N THR A 23 4.17 -9.54 -38.36
CA THR A 23 4.94 -9.78 -37.15
C THR A 23 4.41 -8.76 -36.15
N ASP A 24 3.64 -9.25 -35.16
CA ASP A 24 3.34 -8.46 -33.97
C ASP A 24 4.66 -7.95 -33.38
N PRO A 25 4.80 -6.65 -33.13
CA PRO A 25 5.95 -6.14 -32.44
C PRO A 25 5.87 -6.58 -30.98
N ALA A 26 6.84 -7.38 -30.56
CA ALA A 26 7.16 -7.80 -29.20
C ALA A 26 5.93 -8.31 -28.41
N GLY A 27 5.84 -9.63 -28.28
CA GLY A 27 4.88 -10.25 -27.37
C GLY A 27 4.95 -9.58 -26.01
N LYS A 28 3.93 -8.81 -25.67
CA LYS A 28 3.71 -8.41 -24.27
C LYS A 28 3.64 -9.73 -23.50
N ASP A 29 4.52 -9.87 -22.53
CA ASP A 29 4.54 -10.99 -21.62
C ASP A 29 3.10 -11.18 -21.08
N GLN A 30 2.46 -12.27 -21.46
CA GLN A 30 1.07 -12.57 -21.06
C GLN A 30 1.01 -13.09 -19.60
N ARG A 31 1.94 -12.71 -18.75
CA ARG A 31 1.86 -13.01 -17.31
C ARG A 31 0.68 -12.22 -16.74
N SER A 32 -0.35 -12.91 -16.28
CA SER A 32 -1.39 -12.29 -15.47
C SER A 32 -0.90 -12.21 -14.03
N TRP A 33 -0.64 -11.00 -13.59
CA TRP A 33 -0.27 -10.74 -12.20
C TRP A 33 -1.52 -10.62 -11.33
N ARG A 34 -1.37 -10.88 -10.04
CA ARG A 34 -2.39 -10.64 -9.01
C ARG A 34 -1.70 -10.27 -7.70
N MET A 35 -2.13 -9.19 -7.11
CA MET A 35 -1.78 -8.83 -5.74
C MET A 35 -2.58 -9.71 -4.78
N PRO A 36 -1.95 -10.54 -3.94
CA PRO A 36 -2.64 -11.29 -2.88
C PRO A 36 -3.22 -10.32 -1.84
N ASP A 37 -4.30 -10.72 -1.16
CA ASP A 37 -4.73 -10.02 0.05
C ASP A 37 -3.67 -10.14 1.16
N GLU A 38 -3.67 -9.22 2.12
CA GLU A 38 -2.68 -9.21 3.20
C GLU A 38 -2.76 -10.43 4.13
N GLY A 39 -3.87 -11.14 4.14
CA GLY A 39 -4.01 -12.41 4.88
C GLY A 39 -3.37 -13.62 4.21
N TYR A 40 -2.87 -13.49 2.97
CA TYR A 40 -2.14 -14.57 2.28
C TYR A 40 -0.86 -14.93 3.04
N PRO A 41 -0.39 -16.20 3.05
CA PRO A 41 0.82 -16.57 3.77
C PRO A 41 2.05 -15.75 3.36
N HIS A 42 2.75 -15.24 4.36
CA HIS A 42 3.97 -14.44 4.18
C HIS A 42 5.23 -15.28 4.30
N LYS A 43 6.21 -14.96 3.49
CA LYS A 43 7.60 -15.40 3.64
C LYS A 43 8.32 -14.58 4.71
N ARG A 44 8.02 -13.28 4.77
CA ARG A 44 8.53 -12.31 5.76
C ARG A 44 7.77 -10.99 5.72
N THR A 45 8.00 -10.18 6.71
CA THR A 45 7.67 -8.74 6.73
C THR A 45 8.93 -7.91 6.48
N TRP A 46 8.82 -6.91 5.60
CA TRP A 46 9.81 -5.86 5.41
C TRP A 46 9.44 -4.63 6.26
N MET A 47 10.46 -3.99 6.86
CA MET A 47 10.36 -2.76 7.62
C MET A 47 11.57 -1.87 7.35
N ALA A 48 11.55 -0.61 7.79
CA ALA A 48 12.69 0.31 7.69
C ALA A 48 12.96 1.04 9.02
N PHE A 49 14.23 1.06 9.45
CA PHE A 49 14.72 1.84 10.58
C PHE A 49 15.32 3.16 10.06
N GLY A 50 14.48 3.94 9.33
CA GLY A 50 14.89 5.14 8.61
C GLY A 50 14.57 6.46 9.32
N ALA A 51 13.91 6.43 10.50
CA ALA A 51 13.55 7.65 11.22
C ALA A 51 14.79 8.50 11.57
N SER A 52 14.76 9.79 11.21
CA SER A 52 15.85 10.74 11.40
C SER A 52 15.43 11.94 12.25
N GLU A 53 16.41 12.62 12.84
CA GLU A 53 16.13 13.85 13.60
C GLU A 53 15.60 14.99 12.71
N ALA A 54 16.00 15.00 11.44
CA ALA A 54 15.56 16.01 10.48
C ALA A 54 14.04 15.96 10.23
N ILE A 55 13.46 14.77 10.23
CA ILE A 55 12.02 14.56 9.99
C ILE A 55 11.25 14.53 11.32
N TRP A 56 11.74 13.78 12.30
CA TRP A 56 11.00 13.47 13.53
C TRP A 56 11.32 14.40 14.71
N GLY A 57 12.37 15.20 14.60
CA GLY A 57 12.88 16.03 15.68
C GLY A 57 13.51 15.24 16.83
N ALA A 58 14.41 15.88 17.58
CA ALA A 58 15.17 15.24 18.66
C ALA A 58 14.30 14.69 19.80
N ALA A 59 13.13 15.31 20.04
CA ALA A 59 12.25 14.93 21.14
C ALA A 59 11.48 13.62 20.85
N LEU A 60 10.96 13.45 19.63
CA LEU A 60 10.10 12.33 19.26
C LEU A 60 10.88 11.11 18.78
N LEU A 61 12.01 11.32 18.09
CA LEU A 61 12.82 10.28 17.46
C LEU A 61 13.13 9.05 18.34
N PRO A 62 13.52 9.19 19.63
CA PRO A 62 13.81 8.02 20.46
C PRO A 62 12.59 7.12 20.68
N GLU A 63 11.38 7.70 20.82
CA GLU A 63 10.13 6.93 20.98
C GLU A 63 9.69 6.29 19.67
N VAL A 64 9.83 6.99 18.53
CA VAL A 64 9.57 6.43 17.20
C VAL A 64 10.42 5.18 16.97
N ARG A 65 11.72 5.23 17.26
CA ARG A 65 12.62 4.08 17.15
C ARG A 65 12.21 2.94 18.09
N ARG A 66 11.72 3.23 19.30
CA ARG A 66 11.18 2.21 20.22
C ARG A 66 9.89 1.58 19.70
N ASN A 67 8.99 2.40 19.14
CA ASN A 67 7.76 1.90 18.52
C ASN A 67 8.07 0.99 17.33
N LEU A 68 8.97 1.38 16.41
CA LEU A 68 9.43 0.52 15.31
C LEU A 68 9.97 -0.82 15.80
N ALA A 69 10.82 -0.79 16.83
CA ALA A 69 11.37 -2.01 17.41
C ALA A 69 10.29 -2.87 18.08
N THR A 70 9.27 -2.26 18.68
CA THR A 70 8.13 -2.99 19.26
C THR A 70 7.31 -3.66 18.18
N ILE A 71 6.99 -2.98 17.07
CA ILE A 71 6.31 -3.56 15.92
C ILE A 71 7.12 -4.75 15.39
N ALA A 72 8.40 -4.55 15.07
CA ALA A 72 9.27 -5.57 14.50
C ALA A 72 9.39 -6.82 15.39
N ARG A 73 9.62 -6.63 16.69
CA ARG A 73 9.73 -7.75 17.66
C ARG A 73 8.40 -8.47 17.89
N THR A 74 7.28 -7.76 17.78
CA THR A 74 5.95 -8.38 17.90
C THR A 74 5.68 -9.26 16.68
N ILE A 75 5.90 -8.76 15.47
CA ILE A 75 5.76 -9.53 14.23
C ILE A 75 6.74 -10.71 14.19
N ALA A 76 7.97 -10.52 14.67
CA ALA A 76 9.01 -11.57 14.70
C ALA A 76 8.65 -12.81 15.56
N GLN A 77 7.60 -12.75 16.36
CA GLN A 77 7.06 -13.93 17.07
C GLN A 77 6.24 -14.84 16.14
N PHE A 78 5.82 -14.35 14.98
CA PHE A 78 4.90 -15.04 14.08
C PHE A 78 5.51 -15.32 12.70
N GLU A 79 6.38 -14.43 12.21
CA GLU A 79 7.04 -14.57 10.91
C GLU A 79 8.40 -13.85 10.89
N PRO A 80 9.31 -14.19 9.96
CA PRO A 80 10.58 -13.49 9.81
C PRO A 80 10.38 -12.01 9.51
N VAL A 81 11.18 -11.15 10.13
CA VAL A 81 11.22 -9.70 9.84
C VAL A 81 12.60 -9.34 9.32
N THR A 82 12.63 -8.65 8.19
CA THR A 82 13.82 -8.00 7.64
C THR A 82 13.62 -6.49 7.71
N MET A 83 14.54 -5.80 8.38
CA MET A 83 14.47 -4.35 8.56
C MET A 83 15.65 -3.70 7.85
N LEU A 84 15.36 -2.80 6.92
CA LEU A 84 16.35 -1.94 6.31
C LEU A 84 16.86 -0.94 7.34
N VAL A 85 18.14 -0.60 7.27
CA VAL A 85 18.76 0.31 8.23
C VAL A 85 19.90 1.09 7.55
N ARG A 86 20.05 2.37 7.86
CA ARG A 86 21.23 3.12 7.44
C ARG A 86 22.49 2.59 8.14
N ALA A 87 23.63 2.63 7.46
CA ALA A 87 24.90 2.12 8.01
C ALA A 87 25.25 2.74 9.36
N GLU A 88 25.03 4.05 9.51
CA GLU A 88 25.28 4.78 10.76
C GLU A 88 24.34 4.42 11.92
N ASP A 89 23.13 3.92 11.64
CA ASP A 89 22.15 3.53 12.63
C ASP A 89 22.20 2.02 12.97
N HIS A 90 23.06 1.23 12.31
CA HIS A 90 23.04 -0.24 12.40
C HIS A 90 23.22 -0.76 13.83
N ASP A 91 24.21 -0.25 14.57
CA ASP A 91 24.49 -0.72 15.92
C ASP A 91 23.34 -0.35 16.88
N LEU A 92 22.80 0.87 16.76
CA LEU A 92 21.64 1.31 17.52
C LEU A 92 20.40 0.46 17.21
N ALA A 93 20.12 0.23 15.92
CA ALA A 93 19.02 -0.63 15.52
C ALA A 93 19.17 -2.03 16.11
N ARG A 94 20.37 -2.62 16.03
CA ARG A 94 20.67 -3.94 16.59
C ARG A 94 20.44 -4.00 18.11
N GLU A 95 20.83 -2.98 18.83
CA GLU A 95 20.59 -2.87 20.28
C GLU A 95 19.10 -2.86 20.60
N ILE A 96 18.30 -2.08 19.85
CA ILE A 96 16.88 -1.84 20.14
C ILE A 96 16.00 -2.99 19.64
N VAL A 97 16.19 -3.47 18.41
CA VAL A 97 15.33 -4.51 17.83
C VAL A 97 15.71 -5.92 18.27
N GLY A 98 16.95 -6.13 18.70
CA GLY A 98 17.45 -7.43 19.15
C GLY A 98 17.83 -8.37 18.00
N PRO A 99 18.22 -9.62 18.32
CA PRO A 99 18.78 -10.56 17.34
C PRO A 99 17.77 -11.28 16.46
N THR A 100 16.48 -11.23 16.78
CA THR A 100 15.41 -11.94 16.05
C THR A 100 15.01 -11.27 14.75
N VAL A 101 15.38 -10.00 14.57
CA VAL A 101 15.12 -9.20 13.36
C VAL A 101 16.39 -9.20 12.50
N GLU A 102 16.25 -9.56 11.22
CA GLU A 102 17.34 -9.41 10.23
C GLU A 102 17.53 -7.93 9.91
N LEU A 103 18.75 -7.40 10.04
CA LEU A 103 19.09 -6.04 9.60
C LEU A 103 19.83 -6.11 8.27
N VAL A 104 19.44 -5.24 7.34
CA VAL A 104 20.04 -5.09 6.01
C VAL A 104 20.36 -3.62 5.77
N GLU A 105 21.62 -3.30 5.53
CA GLU A 105 22.02 -1.91 5.26
C GLU A 105 21.47 -1.43 3.91
N ALA A 106 20.84 -0.26 3.94
CA ALA A 106 20.33 0.45 2.77
C ALA A 106 20.27 1.97 3.05
N PRO A 107 20.44 2.81 2.01
CA PRO A 107 20.10 4.23 2.13
C PRO A 107 18.61 4.39 2.39
N LEU A 108 18.23 5.29 3.31
CA LEU A 108 16.84 5.56 3.70
C LEU A 108 16.68 7.03 4.07
N ASP A 109 15.53 7.60 3.74
CA ASP A 109 15.11 8.91 4.24
C ASP A 109 14.19 8.77 5.45
N ASP A 110 13.21 7.84 5.41
CA ASP A 110 12.27 7.61 6.51
C ASP A 110 11.91 6.11 6.70
N LEU A 111 10.85 5.83 7.47
CA LEU A 111 10.48 4.50 8.00
C LEU A 111 9.31 3.81 7.26
N TRP A 112 8.68 4.47 6.30
CA TRP A 112 7.37 4.09 5.75
C TRP A 112 7.45 3.01 4.66
N MET A 113 7.81 1.78 5.06
CA MET A 113 8.04 0.65 4.16
C MET A 113 6.82 0.27 3.32
N ARG A 114 5.60 0.55 3.77
CA ARG A 114 4.37 0.33 3.00
C ARG A 114 4.39 1.10 1.70
N ASP A 115 4.89 2.33 1.75
CA ASP A 115 4.84 3.28 0.67
C ASP A 115 6.09 3.26 -0.20
N THR A 116 7.25 3.08 0.42
CA THR A 116 8.54 3.06 -0.26
C THR A 116 8.92 1.69 -0.81
N GLY A 117 8.39 0.61 -0.21
CA GLY A 117 8.64 -0.77 -0.63
C GLY A 117 7.83 -1.20 -1.86
N PRO A 118 8.22 -2.31 -2.52
CA PRO A 118 7.48 -2.82 -3.66
C PRO A 118 6.15 -3.43 -3.23
N VAL A 119 5.11 -3.28 -4.05
CA VAL A 119 3.89 -4.08 -3.92
C VAL A 119 4.11 -5.42 -4.59
N PHE A 120 4.09 -6.51 -3.82
CA PHE A 120 4.33 -7.84 -4.35
C PHE A 120 3.10 -8.40 -5.07
N VAL A 121 3.34 -8.96 -6.26
CA VAL A 121 2.34 -9.62 -7.09
C VAL A 121 2.77 -11.03 -7.47
N LYS A 122 1.82 -11.91 -7.68
CA LYS A 122 2.03 -13.32 -8.05
C LYS A 122 1.41 -13.61 -9.41
N GLY A 123 2.08 -14.42 -10.23
CA GLY A 123 1.57 -14.83 -11.52
C GLY A 123 2.37 -15.98 -12.12
N ASN A 124 1.66 -16.99 -12.70
CA ASN A 124 2.27 -18.11 -13.43
C ASN A 124 3.38 -18.86 -12.68
N GLY A 125 3.23 -19.03 -11.35
CA GLY A 125 4.20 -19.72 -10.50
C GLY A 125 5.44 -18.88 -10.16
N THR A 126 5.42 -17.59 -10.46
CA THR A 126 6.47 -16.62 -10.10
C THR A 126 5.92 -15.47 -9.28
N MET A 127 6.79 -14.63 -8.76
CA MET A 127 6.47 -13.42 -8.00
C MET A 127 7.26 -12.25 -8.57
N ALA A 128 6.72 -11.05 -8.48
CA ALA A 128 7.39 -9.81 -8.82
C ALA A 128 7.05 -8.71 -7.79
N GLY A 129 7.82 -7.63 -7.79
CA GLY A 129 7.55 -6.44 -7.00
C GLY A 129 7.22 -5.27 -7.91
N VAL A 130 6.06 -4.65 -7.74
CA VAL A 130 5.71 -3.43 -8.49
C VAL A 130 6.36 -2.24 -7.81
N ASN A 131 7.15 -1.48 -8.57
CA ASN A 131 7.68 -0.19 -8.12
C ASN A 131 6.72 0.91 -8.61
N PHE A 132 6.03 1.56 -7.67
CA PHE A 132 5.05 2.61 -7.94
C PHE A 132 5.64 4.02 -8.01
N ASN A 133 6.95 4.15 -8.23
CA ASN A 133 7.63 5.45 -8.41
C ASN A 133 7.40 6.41 -7.24
N PHE A 134 7.64 5.94 -6.01
CA PHE A 134 7.48 6.77 -4.82
C PHE A 134 8.15 8.15 -4.99
N ASN A 135 7.38 9.21 -4.78
CA ASN A 135 7.80 10.59 -4.99
C ASN A 135 7.64 11.48 -3.75
N GLY A 136 7.75 10.92 -2.55
CA GLY A 136 7.61 11.67 -1.29
C GLY A 136 6.20 12.21 -1.07
N TRP A 137 5.18 11.41 -1.41
CA TRP A 137 3.75 11.77 -1.34
C TRP A 137 3.38 13.04 -2.12
N GLY A 138 3.98 13.19 -3.30
CA GLY A 138 3.80 14.37 -4.13
C GLY A 138 4.78 15.49 -3.77
N GLU A 139 6.05 15.15 -3.55
CA GLU A 139 7.16 16.07 -3.25
C GLU A 139 6.96 16.87 -1.95
N LYS A 140 6.24 16.29 -0.96
CA LYS A 140 6.00 16.93 0.33
C LYS A 140 7.09 16.63 1.36
N GLN A 141 7.92 15.60 1.12
CA GLN A 141 9.06 15.20 1.94
C GLN A 141 10.22 14.78 1.03
N ASP A 142 11.45 14.96 1.51
CA ASP A 142 12.66 14.46 0.83
C ASP A 142 12.57 12.93 0.69
N PHE A 143 12.92 12.40 -0.51
CA PHE A 143 12.73 11.00 -0.86
C PHE A 143 13.83 10.42 -1.76
N ASP A 144 14.95 11.09 -1.88
CA ASP A 144 16.04 10.72 -2.82
C ASP A 144 16.54 9.29 -2.62
N HIS A 145 16.55 8.79 -1.37
CA HIS A 145 16.92 7.42 -1.03
C HIS A 145 15.71 6.48 -1.06
N ASP A 146 14.58 6.93 -0.55
CA ASP A 146 13.37 6.12 -0.44
C ASP A 146 12.80 5.76 -1.82
N ALA A 147 12.98 6.59 -2.85
CA ALA A 147 12.63 6.27 -4.24
C ALA A 147 13.31 4.98 -4.78
N GLY A 148 14.45 4.59 -4.21
CA GLY A 148 15.18 3.37 -4.60
C GLY A 148 14.81 2.12 -3.79
N VAL A 149 13.99 2.24 -2.74
CA VAL A 149 13.72 1.15 -1.80
C VAL A 149 12.96 0.00 -2.46
N ALA A 150 11.97 0.29 -3.33
CA ALA A 150 11.21 -0.74 -4.03
C ALA A 150 12.11 -1.68 -4.85
N ASP A 151 13.01 -1.12 -5.65
CA ASP A 151 13.94 -1.88 -6.47
C ASP A 151 14.95 -2.65 -5.61
N PHE A 152 15.45 -2.03 -4.54
CA PHE A 152 16.37 -2.67 -3.59
C PHE A 152 15.72 -3.89 -2.93
N VAL A 153 14.49 -3.77 -2.44
CA VAL A 153 13.75 -4.84 -1.78
C VAL A 153 13.40 -5.95 -2.78
N ALA A 154 12.96 -5.63 -4.00
CA ALA A 154 12.67 -6.60 -5.06
C ALA A 154 13.96 -7.43 -5.41
N ALA A 155 15.09 -6.75 -5.60
CA ALA A 155 16.36 -7.41 -5.84
C ALA A 155 16.79 -8.32 -4.67
N ARG A 156 16.60 -7.86 -3.43
CA ARG A 156 16.93 -8.62 -2.22
C ARG A 156 15.99 -9.82 -2.01
N ALA A 157 14.72 -9.68 -2.38
CA ALA A 157 13.75 -10.78 -2.39
C ALA A 157 14.01 -11.81 -3.51
N GLY A 158 14.83 -11.45 -4.51
CA GLY A 158 15.14 -12.28 -5.67
C GLY A 158 14.01 -12.30 -6.70
N VAL A 159 13.26 -11.20 -6.82
CA VAL A 159 12.13 -11.07 -7.75
C VAL A 159 12.38 -9.96 -8.77
N GLU A 160 11.66 -10.03 -9.89
CA GLU A 160 11.66 -8.97 -10.90
C GLU A 160 10.97 -7.71 -10.34
N ALA A 161 11.56 -6.53 -10.56
CA ALA A 161 10.87 -5.26 -10.35
C ALA A 161 10.06 -4.92 -11.60
N LEU A 162 8.75 -4.74 -11.45
CA LEU A 162 7.84 -4.36 -12.51
C LEU A 162 7.69 -2.83 -12.53
N PRO A 163 8.05 -2.18 -13.63
CA PRO A 163 7.84 -0.74 -13.78
C PRO A 163 6.37 -0.44 -14.12
N THR A 164 5.93 0.77 -13.78
CA THR A 164 4.67 1.38 -14.21
C THR A 164 4.90 2.87 -14.44
N ASP A 165 4.02 3.53 -15.19
CA ASP A 165 4.03 5.00 -15.31
C ASP A 165 3.23 5.67 -14.18
N LEU A 166 2.51 4.88 -13.37
CA LEU A 166 1.68 5.37 -12.26
C LEU A 166 2.56 5.69 -11.05
N VAL A 167 2.34 6.86 -10.46
CA VAL A 167 2.83 7.20 -9.12
C VAL A 167 1.76 6.85 -8.11
N LEU A 168 2.08 5.95 -7.18
CA LEU A 168 1.18 5.51 -6.12
C LEU A 168 2.04 5.02 -4.94
N GLU A 169 1.43 4.85 -3.81
CA GLU A 169 2.02 4.22 -2.62
C GLU A 169 1.22 2.96 -2.25
N GLY A 170 1.87 1.97 -1.65
CA GLY A 170 1.22 0.73 -1.22
C GLY A 170 0.08 0.96 -0.21
N GLY A 171 0.15 2.02 0.60
CA GLY A 171 -0.94 2.44 1.50
C GLY A 171 -2.16 3.02 0.78
N GLY A 172 -1.98 3.47 -0.48
CA GLY A 172 -3.06 4.02 -1.31
C GLY A 172 -3.93 2.96 -1.98
N VAL A 173 -3.55 1.68 -1.95
CA VAL A 173 -4.30 0.58 -2.58
C VAL A 173 -4.53 -0.56 -1.60
N GLU A 174 -5.77 -1.01 -1.48
CA GLU A 174 -6.16 -2.17 -0.68
C GLU A 174 -6.87 -3.18 -1.58
N VAL A 175 -6.56 -4.48 -1.47
CA VAL A 175 -7.12 -5.53 -2.33
C VAL A 175 -7.70 -6.70 -1.55
N ASP A 176 -8.74 -7.34 -2.12
CA ASP A 176 -9.34 -8.57 -1.57
C ASP A 176 -8.65 -9.87 -2.05
N GLY A 177 -7.60 -9.77 -2.86
CA GLY A 177 -6.94 -10.92 -3.49
C GLY A 177 -7.79 -11.65 -4.55
N GLU A 178 -9.02 -11.22 -4.79
CA GLU A 178 -9.98 -11.84 -5.70
C GLU A 178 -10.41 -10.95 -6.88
N GLY A 179 -9.68 -9.84 -7.08
CA GLY A 179 -9.86 -8.92 -8.21
C GLY A 179 -10.55 -7.61 -7.86
N THR A 180 -10.82 -7.34 -6.57
CA THR A 180 -11.38 -6.06 -6.13
C THR A 180 -10.31 -5.22 -5.44
N ALA A 181 -10.27 -3.92 -5.71
CA ALA A 181 -9.49 -2.95 -4.95
C ALA A 181 -10.37 -1.84 -4.37
N LEU A 182 -9.91 -1.24 -3.28
CA LEU A 182 -10.34 0.05 -2.74
C LEU A 182 -9.23 1.06 -3.00
N ILE A 183 -9.58 2.21 -3.56
CA ILE A 183 -8.62 3.30 -3.86
C ILE A 183 -9.31 4.64 -3.61
N THR A 184 -8.58 5.60 -3.02
CA THR A 184 -9.08 6.97 -2.85
C THR A 184 -8.77 7.82 -4.07
N GLU A 185 -9.76 8.62 -4.51
CA GLU A 185 -9.61 9.57 -5.62
C GLU A 185 -8.61 10.68 -5.27
N SER A 186 -8.67 11.16 -4.03
CA SER A 186 -7.83 12.27 -3.54
C SER A 186 -6.33 11.97 -3.56
N CYS A 187 -5.94 10.70 -3.40
CA CYS A 187 -4.55 10.25 -3.47
C CYS A 187 -4.13 10.07 -4.94
N VAL A 188 -4.67 9.06 -5.63
CA VAL A 188 -4.13 8.63 -6.93
C VAL A 188 -4.41 9.60 -8.08
N LEU A 189 -5.56 10.30 -8.07
CA LEU A 189 -5.91 11.28 -9.09
C LEU A 189 -5.40 12.69 -8.78
N ASN A 190 -4.46 12.81 -7.84
CA ASN A 190 -3.87 14.08 -7.48
C ASN A 190 -2.84 14.52 -8.53
N GLU A 191 -2.86 15.82 -8.87
CA GLU A 191 -1.91 16.44 -9.80
C GLU A 191 -0.44 16.32 -9.36
N ASN A 192 -0.21 16.15 -8.04
CA ASN A 192 1.14 15.95 -7.50
C ASN A 192 1.66 14.50 -7.64
N ARG A 193 0.84 13.59 -8.16
CA ARG A 193 1.20 12.20 -8.48
C ARG A 193 0.98 11.90 -9.95
N ASN A 194 -0.25 12.01 -10.45
CA ASN A 194 -0.63 11.58 -11.80
C ASN A 194 -1.38 12.72 -12.54
N PRO A 195 -0.69 13.78 -12.97
CA PRO A 195 -1.31 14.92 -13.60
C PRO A 195 -2.08 14.52 -14.86
N GLY A 196 -3.37 14.85 -14.90
CA GLY A 196 -4.25 14.60 -16.04
C GLY A 196 -4.77 13.16 -16.16
N TRP A 197 -4.43 12.25 -15.26
CA TRP A 197 -4.98 10.89 -15.29
C TRP A 197 -6.44 10.85 -14.84
N SER A 198 -7.24 10.05 -15.54
CA SER A 198 -8.62 9.73 -15.17
C SER A 198 -8.69 8.39 -14.41
N LYS A 199 -9.86 8.11 -13.81
CA LYS A 199 -10.15 6.77 -13.23
C LYS A 199 -9.92 5.65 -14.25
N ALA A 200 -10.31 5.86 -15.51
CA ALA A 200 -10.17 4.87 -16.56
C ALA A 200 -8.69 4.58 -16.89
N ASP A 201 -7.83 5.61 -16.82
CA ASP A 201 -6.38 5.42 -17.04
C ASP A 201 -5.77 4.60 -15.88
N VAL A 202 -6.14 4.91 -14.63
CA VAL A 202 -5.70 4.15 -13.45
C VAL A 202 -6.22 2.70 -13.50
N GLU A 203 -7.49 2.49 -13.85
CA GLU A 203 -8.07 1.14 -14.00
C GLU A 203 -7.38 0.32 -15.10
N ALA A 204 -7.04 0.96 -16.22
CA ALA A 204 -6.34 0.31 -17.33
C ALA A 204 -4.90 -0.10 -16.95
N GLU A 205 -4.22 0.68 -16.12
CA GLU A 205 -2.87 0.40 -15.65
C GLU A 205 -2.87 -0.65 -14.53
N LEU A 206 -3.66 -0.46 -13.49
CA LEU A 206 -3.69 -1.35 -12.34
C LEU A 206 -4.35 -2.71 -12.63
N GLY A 207 -5.31 -2.76 -13.56
CA GLY A 207 -6.01 -4.00 -13.93
C GLY A 207 -5.06 -5.15 -14.22
N PRO A 208 -4.19 -5.07 -15.24
CA PRO A 208 -3.25 -6.14 -15.57
C PRO A 208 -2.09 -6.28 -14.55
N LEU A 209 -1.69 -5.17 -13.90
CA LEU A 209 -0.55 -5.12 -12.99
C LEU A 209 -0.83 -5.80 -11.65
N LEU A 210 -2.03 -5.60 -11.11
CA LEU A 210 -2.46 -6.15 -9.81
C LEU A 210 -3.52 -7.25 -9.94
N GLY A 211 -3.99 -7.54 -11.16
CA GLY A 211 -5.05 -8.53 -11.43
C GLY A 211 -6.43 -8.07 -10.96
N LEU A 212 -6.75 -6.78 -11.21
CA LEU A 212 -8.01 -6.18 -10.79
C LEU A 212 -9.06 -6.24 -11.91
N ASP A 213 -10.25 -6.65 -11.53
CA ASP A 213 -11.44 -6.60 -12.35
C ASP A 213 -12.37 -5.43 -11.96
N LYS A 214 -12.16 -4.89 -10.76
CA LYS A 214 -12.99 -3.82 -10.20
C LYS A 214 -12.24 -2.97 -9.19
N ILE A 215 -12.39 -1.64 -9.32
CA ILE A 215 -11.98 -0.68 -8.30
C ILE A 215 -13.24 -0.05 -7.70
N ILE A 216 -13.34 -0.06 -6.37
CA ILE A 216 -14.33 0.69 -5.62
C ILE A 216 -13.67 2.00 -5.22
N TRP A 217 -14.09 3.08 -5.84
CA TRP A 217 -13.54 4.41 -5.63
C TRP A 217 -14.13 5.07 -4.40
N LEU A 218 -13.26 5.52 -3.52
CA LEU A 218 -13.58 6.32 -2.34
C LEU A 218 -13.11 7.76 -2.55
N PRO A 219 -13.89 8.81 -2.18
CA PRO A 219 -13.47 10.18 -2.45
C PRO A 219 -12.16 10.58 -1.77
N GLY A 220 -11.95 10.24 -0.50
CA GLY A 220 -10.84 10.74 0.30
C GLY A 220 -10.88 12.26 0.50
N ILE A 221 -9.82 12.84 1.09
CA ILE A 221 -9.65 14.29 1.23
C ILE A 221 -8.23 14.68 0.84
N LYS A 222 -8.11 15.59 -0.12
CA LYS A 222 -6.83 16.16 -0.56
C LYS A 222 -6.30 17.19 0.45
N GLY A 223 -5.00 17.11 0.76
CA GLY A 223 -4.26 18.14 1.51
C GLY A 223 -4.60 18.25 2.98
N LYS A 224 -5.19 17.19 3.59
CA LYS A 224 -5.42 17.11 5.04
C LYS A 224 -4.33 16.36 5.78
N ASP A 225 -3.76 15.38 5.13
CA ASP A 225 -2.59 14.65 5.59
C ASP A 225 -1.53 14.62 4.49
N ILE A 226 -0.33 14.12 4.82
CA ILE A 226 0.79 14.06 3.87
C ILE A 226 0.47 13.18 2.67
N THR A 227 -0.36 12.15 2.84
CA THR A 227 -0.68 11.14 1.82
C THR A 227 -1.78 11.57 0.86
N ASP A 228 -2.50 12.65 1.15
CA ASP A 228 -3.74 13.05 0.47
C ASP A 228 -4.87 12.02 0.63
N GLY A 229 -4.89 11.30 1.76
CA GLY A 229 -5.95 10.36 2.10
C GLY A 229 -5.71 8.95 1.60
N HIS A 230 -4.70 8.26 2.11
CA HIS A 230 -4.45 6.84 1.84
C HIS A 230 -5.63 5.96 2.21
N THR A 231 -5.83 4.89 1.42
CA THR A 231 -6.91 3.93 1.62
C THR A 231 -6.78 3.17 2.94
N ASP A 232 -5.57 2.88 3.39
CA ASP A 232 -5.28 2.11 4.61
C ASP A 232 -5.63 2.83 5.92
N PHE A 233 -6.03 4.11 5.85
CA PHE A 233 -6.64 4.85 6.96
C PHE A 233 -8.16 4.93 6.87
N TYR A 234 -8.77 4.48 5.75
CA TYR A 234 -10.22 4.56 5.57
C TYR A 234 -10.91 3.21 5.51
N ALA A 235 -10.33 2.25 4.79
CA ALA A 235 -10.99 0.96 4.62
C ALA A 235 -9.98 -0.16 4.29
N ARG A 236 -10.18 -1.32 4.91
CA ARG A 236 -9.37 -2.51 4.72
C ARG A 236 -10.25 -3.72 4.45
N PHE A 237 -9.80 -4.59 3.56
CA PHE A 237 -10.46 -5.88 3.42
C PHE A 237 -10.16 -6.78 4.63
N ALA A 238 -11.17 -7.56 4.99
CA ALA A 238 -11.12 -8.71 5.88
C ALA A 238 -11.30 -9.97 5.03
N PRO A 239 -11.73 -11.12 5.57
CA PRO A 239 -12.09 -12.27 4.73
C PRO A 239 -12.98 -11.89 3.54
N PRO A 240 -12.95 -12.64 2.42
CA PRO A 240 -13.61 -12.26 1.17
C PRO A 240 -15.06 -11.79 1.33
N GLY A 241 -15.37 -10.62 0.75
CA GLY A 241 -16.71 -10.00 0.83
C GLY A 241 -16.94 -9.14 2.06
N MET A 242 -15.96 -9.02 2.96
CA MET A 242 -16.03 -8.21 4.18
C MET A 242 -15.06 -7.03 4.12
N VAL A 243 -15.49 -5.86 4.59
CA VAL A 243 -14.68 -4.63 4.68
C VAL A 243 -14.77 -4.04 6.07
N LEU A 244 -13.63 -3.73 6.64
CA LEU A 244 -13.53 -2.83 7.78
C LEU A 244 -13.44 -1.40 7.26
N ALA A 245 -14.22 -0.50 7.84
CA ALA A 245 -14.18 0.93 7.52
C ALA A 245 -13.89 1.74 8.79
N GLY A 246 -12.92 2.62 8.72
CA GLY A 246 -12.67 3.62 9.75
C GLY A 246 -13.79 4.65 9.76
N PHE A 247 -14.18 5.09 10.94
CA PHE A 247 -15.20 6.12 11.12
C PHE A 247 -14.90 6.95 12.34
N ASP A 248 -14.87 8.27 12.17
CA ASP A 248 -14.85 9.21 13.28
C ASP A 248 -16.28 9.66 13.57
N PRO A 249 -16.82 9.34 14.77
CA PRO A 249 -18.19 9.71 15.13
C PRO A 249 -18.36 11.18 15.49
N ASP A 250 -17.28 11.93 15.74
CA ASP A 250 -17.35 13.35 16.08
C ASP A 250 -17.69 14.21 14.86
N PRO A 251 -18.90 14.86 14.82
CA PRO A 251 -19.25 15.72 13.69
C PRO A 251 -18.35 16.96 13.53
N ALA A 252 -17.55 17.29 14.52
CA ALA A 252 -16.59 18.39 14.45
C ALA A 252 -15.24 17.96 13.83
N SER A 253 -15.00 16.68 13.73
CA SER A 253 -13.80 16.15 13.08
C SER A 253 -13.79 16.47 11.59
N TRP A 254 -12.60 16.75 11.07
CA TRP A 254 -12.41 17.16 9.68
C TRP A 254 -12.71 16.02 8.69
N ASP A 255 -12.63 14.76 9.11
CA ASP A 255 -12.85 13.59 8.25
C ASP A 255 -14.22 12.91 8.48
N HIS A 256 -15.05 13.39 9.42
CA HIS A 256 -16.37 12.83 9.71
C HIS A 256 -17.23 12.67 8.44
N GLU A 257 -17.37 13.72 7.67
CA GLU A 257 -18.25 13.70 6.47
C GLU A 257 -17.70 12.80 5.37
N VAL A 258 -16.37 12.71 5.19
CA VAL A 258 -15.79 11.84 4.17
C VAL A 258 -15.89 10.37 4.59
N THR A 259 -15.62 10.05 5.85
CA THR A 259 -15.72 8.66 6.36
C THR A 259 -17.17 8.16 6.31
N LYS A 260 -18.14 9.03 6.63
CA LYS A 260 -19.57 8.74 6.43
C LYS A 260 -19.89 8.44 4.95
N ARG A 261 -19.39 9.26 4.03
CA ARG A 261 -19.58 9.03 2.59
C ARG A 261 -18.92 7.73 2.12
N HIS A 262 -17.75 7.38 2.66
CA HIS A 262 -17.10 6.09 2.41
C HIS A 262 -18.01 4.94 2.84
N LEU A 263 -18.61 5.01 4.03
CA LEU A 263 -19.56 4.01 4.52
C LEU A 263 -20.77 3.84 3.60
N ASP A 264 -21.34 4.92 3.09
CA ASP A 264 -22.50 4.88 2.18
C ASP A 264 -22.13 4.19 0.85
N ILE A 265 -20.93 4.46 0.32
CA ILE A 265 -20.40 3.80 -0.88
C ILE A 265 -20.20 2.32 -0.61
N LEU A 266 -19.46 1.96 0.43
CA LEU A 266 -19.11 0.58 0.76
C LEU A 266 -20.35 -0.28 1.04
N LYS A 267 -21.33 0.23 1.78
CA LYS A 267 -22.61 -0.47 2.09
C LYS A 267 -23.45 -0.80 0.85
N THR A 268 -23.25 -0.08 -0.25
CA THR A 268 -23.96 -0.32 -1.51
C THR A 268 -23.15 -1.04 -2.55
N ALA A 269 -21.84 -1.12 -2.37
CA ALA A 269 -20.90 -1.74 -3.31
C ALA A 269 -21.02 -3.27 -3.34
N THR A 270 -20.57 -3.83 -4.47
CA THR A 270 -20.27 -5.25 -4.63
C THR A 270 -18.81 -5.42 -4.98
N ASP A 271 -18.22 -6.56 -4.65
CA ASP A 271 -16.89 -6.92 -5.13
C ASP A 271 -16.87 -7.31 -6.63
N ALA A 272 -15.70 -7.71 -7.13
CA ALA A 272 -15.52 -8.15 -8.52
C ALA A 272 -16.31 -9.42 -8.86
N LYS A 273 -16.68 -10.22 -7.87
CA LYS A 273 -17.50 -11.44 -8.04
C LYS A 273 -19.00 -11.19 -7.89
N GLY A 274 -19.41 -9.92 -7.70
CA GLY A 274 -20.80 -9.53 -7.55
C GLY A 274 -21.37 -9.77 -6.14
N ARG A 275 -20.56 -10.15 -5.15
CA ARG A 275 -20.98 -10.28 -3.74
C ARG A 275 -21.17 -8.90 -3.14
N LYS A 276 -22.30 -8.66 -2.48
CA LYS A 276 -22.49 -7.43 -1.72
C LYS A 276 -21.52 -7.42 -0.53
N LEU A 277 -20.85 -6.29 -0.30
CA LEU A 277 -19.93 -6.14 0.81
C LEU A 277 -20.67 -6.13 2.15
N GLU A 278 -20.15 -6.87 3.12
CA GLU A 278 -20.47 -6.72 4.53
C GLU A 278 -19.49 -5.72 5.13
N VAL A 279 -20.03 -4.61 5.66
CA VAL A 279 -19.20 -3.51 6.17
C VAL A 279 -19.29 -3.45 7.68
N LEU A 280 -18.14 -3.61 8.34
CA LEU A 280 -17.99 -3.40 9.77
C LEU A 280 -17.25 -2.09 10.02
N VAL A 281 -17.61 -1.39 11.08
CA VAL A 281 -17.05 -0.08 11.41
C VAL A 281 -16.05 -0.22 12.56
N LEU A 282 -14.86 0.36 12.40
CA LEU A 282 -13.91 0.65 13.47
C LEU A 282 -13.98 2.13 13.78
N GLU A 283 -14.57 2.48 14.92
CA GLU A 283 -14.64 3.86 15.38
C GLU A 283 -13.28 4.31 15.93
N ALA A 284 -12.93 5.57 15.70
CA ALA A 284 -11.75 6.19 16.27
C ALA A 284 -11.86 6.25 17.81
N PRO A 285 -10.74 6.34 18.55
CA PRO A 285 -10.78 6.54 20.01
C PRO A 285 -11.38 7.91 20.34
N SER A 286 -12.04 8.00 21.50
CA SER A 286 -12.60 9.26 21.98
C SER A 286 -11.55 10.23 22.50
N PHE A 287 -10.39 9.75 22.85
CA PHE A 287 -9.20 10.51 23.25
C PHE A 287 -7.93 9.67 23.03
N VAL A 288 -6.81 10.33 22.94
CA VAL A 288 -5.48 9.73 22.86
C VAL A 288 -4.63 10.15 24.07
N ARG A 289 -3.47 9.52 24.25
CA ARG A 289 -2.56 9.90 25.33
C ARG A 289 -2.04 11.32 25.07
N PRO A 290 -2.21 12.25 26.05
CA PRO A 290 -1.99 13.68 25.81
C PRO A 290 -0.53 14.06 25.50
N GLU A 291 0.44 13.19 25.83
CA GLU A 291 1.86 13.42 25.56
C GLU A 291 2.19 13.45 24.06
N PHE A 292 1.34 12.82 23.23
CA PHE A 292 1.54 12.69 21.78
C PHE A 292 0.44 13.36 20.96
N GLU A 293 -0.57 13.95 21.63
CA GLU A 293 -1.67 14.63 20.95
C GLU A 293 -1.15 15.75 20.05
N SER A 294 -1.52 15.70 18.78
CA SER A 294 -1.18 16.70 17.76
C SER A 294 -2.25 16.74 16.68
N ASP A 295 -2.24 17.77 15.85
CA ASP A 295 -3.17 17.90 14.72
C ASP A 295 -2.96 16.81 13.64
N ASP A 296 -1.77 16.21 13.61
CA ASP A 296 -1.38 15.14 12.65
C ASP A 296 -1.49 13.75 13.25
N PHE A 297 -1.96 13.59 14.50
CA PHE A 297 -2.02 12.29 15.16
C PHE A 297 -2.99 11.34 14.49
N ALA A 298 -2.46 10.25 13.94
CA ALA A 298 -3.23 9.24 13.19
C ALA A 298 -3.89 8.21 14.12
N ALA A 299 -5.01 8.56 14.75
CA ALA A 299 -5.74 7.74 15.72
C ALA A 299 -6.62 6.67 15.06
N GLY A 300 -6.09 5.90 14.11
CA GLY A 300 -6.87 4.93 13.34
C GLY A 300 -6.59 3.47 13.69
N TYR A 301 -7.54 2.77 14.33
CA TYR A 301 -7.44 1.30 14.53
C TYR A 301 -7.39 0.52 13.22
N ILE A 302 -7.84 1.13 12.11
CA ILE A 302 -7.85 0.54 10.77
C ILE A 302 -6.43 0.28 10.23
N ASN A 303 -5.43 0.97 10.74
CA ASN A 303 -4.03 0.82 10.29
C ASN A 303 -3.32 -0.35 11.02
N PHE A 304 -4.04 -1.48 11.17
CA PHE A 304 -3.49 -2.75 11.65
C PHE A 304 -2.70 -3.47 10.56
N TYR A 305 -1.89 -4.45 10.95
CA TYR A 305 -1.14 -5.34 10.04
C TYR A 305 -1.52 -6.80 10.26
N VAL A 306 -1.82 -7.53 9.17
CA VAL A 306 -2.13 -8.96 9.22
C VAL A 306 -0.87 -9.75 8.88
N CYS A 307 -0.33 -10.50 9.83
CA CYS A 307 0.82 -11.39 9.61
C CYS A 307 0.45 -12.86 9.85
N ASN A 308 1.38 -13.78 9.58
CA ASN A 308 1.17 -15.21 9.81
C ASN A 308 0.79 -15.48 11.27
N GLY A 309 -0.45 -15.91 11.51
CA GLY A 309 -0.95 -16.26 12.84
C GLY A 309 -1.34 -15.10 13.75
N ALA A 310 -1.14 -13.83 13.34
CA ALA A 310 -1.55 -12.69 14.16
C ALA A 310 -2.11 -11.52 13.34
N VAL A 311 -2.81 -10.63 14.05
CA VAL A 311 -3.15 -9.27 13.64
C VAL A 311 -2.51 -8.33 14.64
N ILE A 312 -1.61 -7.46 14.19
CA ILE A 312 -0.95 -6.47 15.03
C ILE A 312 -1.71 -5.16 14.87
N ALA A 313 -2.32 -4.67 15.94
CA ALA A 313 -3.18 -3.51 15.94
C ALA A 313 -2.67 -2.43 16.91
N PRO A 314 -2.93 -1.15 16.64
CA PRO A 314 -2.60 -0.09 17.58
C PRO A 314 -3.52 -0.12 18.81
N GLU A 315 -3.04 0.45 19.90
CA GLU A 315 -3.84 0.89 21.04
C GLU A 315 -3.44 2.32 21.41
N PHE A 316 -4.42 3.16 21.74
CA PHE A 316 -4.21 4.61 21.92
C PHE A 316 -4.46 5.09 23.35
N GLY A 317 -4.80 4.16 24.27
CA GLY A 317 -5.01 4.47 25.68
C GLY A 317 -6.45 4.83 26.04
N ASP A 318 -7.40 4.66 25.12
CA ASP A 318 -8.84 4.65 25.39
C ASP A 318 -9.28 3.19 25.62
N PRO A 319 -9.48 2.74 26.89
CA PRO A 319 -9.69 1.32 27.18
C PRO A 319 -10.98 0.76 26.57
N GLU A 320 -11.99 1.59 26.36
CA GLU A 320 -13.26 1.18 25.76
C GLU A 320 -13.11 0.98 24.26
N ALA A 321 -12.53 1.97 23.56
CA ALA A 321 -12.30 1.92 22.12
C ALA A 321 -11.23 0.86 21.76
N ASP A 322 -10.11 0.78 22.50
CA ASP A 322 -9.07 -0.24 22.33
C ASP A 322 -9.66 -1.66 22.45
N THR A 323 -10.52 -1.89 23.47
CA THR A 323 -11.18 -3.20 23.65
C THR A 323 -12.18 -3.50 22.53
N ALA A 324 -12.98 -2.52 22.12
CA ALA A 324 -13.96 -2.69 21.05
C ALA A 324 -13.29 -3.00 19.70
N ALA A 325 -12.20 -2.29 19.37
CA ALA A 325 -11.42 -2.55 18.18
C ALA A 325 -10.82 -3.96 18.19
N ARG A 326 -10.20 -4.37 19.29
CA ARG A 326 -9.66 -5.73 19.46
C ARG A 326 -10.72 -6.80 19.24
N GLN A 327 -11.88 -6.68 19.89
CA GLN A 327 -12.96 -7.68 19.77
C GLN A 327 -13.48 -7.81 18.33
N LYS A 328 -13.58 -6.71 17.59
CA LYS A 328 -13.97 -6.74 16.17
C LYS A 328 -12.92 -7.46 15.32
N LEU A 329 -11.63 -7.18 15.55
CA LEU A 329 -10.55 -7.88 14.84
C LEU A 329 -10.51 -9.36 15.18
N GLU A 330 -10.71 -9.76 16.45
CA GLU A 330 -10.80 -11.17 16.87
C GLU A 330 -11.97 -11.90 16.18
N GLN A 331 -13.11 -11.24 15.98
CA GLN A 331 -14.25 -11.80 15.25
C GLN A 331 -13.94 -12.03 13.76
N LEU A 332 -13.22 -11.10 13.15
CA LEU A 332 -12.93 -11.13 11.71
C LEU A 332 -11.76 -12.06 11.36
N PHE A 333 -10.83 -12.21 12.27
CA PHE A 333 -9.64 -13.04 12.10
C PHE A 333 -9.57 -14.16 13.15
N PRO A 334 -10.57 -15.07 13.23
CA PRO A 334 -10.68 -16.04 14.33
C PRO A 334 -9.54 -17.05 14.37
N SER A 335 -8.76 -17.19 13.31
CA SER A 335 -7.57 -18.04 13.24
C SER A 335 -6.26 -17.34 13.61
N ARG A 336 -6.33 -16.04 13.93
CA ARG A 336 -5.17 -15.21 14.27
C ARG A 336 -5.29 -14.63 15.66
N GLN A 337 -4.14 -14.49 16.34
CA GLN A 337 -4.08 -13.78 17.62
C GLN A 337 -4.08 -12.27 17.34
N VAL A 338 -4.97 -11.52 17.97
CA VAL A 338 -4.92 -10.05 17.94
C VAL A 338 -3.99 -9.55 19.04
N VAL A 339 -2.96 -8.82 18.67
CA VAL A 339 -1.97 -8.22 19.56
C VAL A 339 -2.04 -6.70 19.42
N GLN A 340 -2.49 -6.01 20.45
CA GLN A 340 -2.47 -4.55 20.50
C GLN A 340 -1.16 -4.03 21.10
N ILE A 341 -0.62 -2.98 20.52
CA ILE A 341 0.62 -2.33 20.94
C ILE A 341 0.50 -0.80 20.87
N ASN A 342 1.18 -0.14 21.80
CA ASN A 342 1.32 1.31 21.77
C ASN A 342 2.29 1.74 20.65
N ILE A 343 1.83 2.63 19.78
CA ILE A 343 2.59 3.22 18.69
C ILE A 343 2.45 4.75 18.64
N ASP A 344 2.13 5.38 19.76
CA ASP A 344 1.74 6.80 19.82
C ASP A 344 2.76 7.72 19.15
N ALA A 345 4.06 7.43 19.28
CA ALA A 345 5.09 8.26 18.65
C ALA A 345 5.09 8.15 17.12
N ILE A 346 4.78 6.96 16.56
CA ILE A 346 4.59 6.80 15.11
C ILE A 346 3.30 7.47 14.68
N ALA A 347 2.22 7.30 15.46
CA ALA A 347 0.93 7.92 15.17
C ALA A 347 1.00 9.45 15.18
N ALA A 348 1.82 10.05 16.07
CA ALA A 348 2.08 11.49 16.09
C ALA A 348 2.76 12.02 14.80
N GLY A 349 3.41 11.16 14.03
CA GLY A 349 3.95 11.46 12.69
C GLY A 349 2.99 11.16 11.55
N GLY A 350 1.71 10.89 11.82
CA GLY A 350 0.67 10.75 10.80
C GLY A 350 0.52 9.36 10.18
N GLY A 351 1.10 8.30 10.77
CA GLY A 351 1.00 6.94 10.26
C GLY A 351 0.78 5.87 11.33
N GLY A 352 0.84 4.60 10.96
CA GLY A 352 0.59 3.49 11.87
C GLY A 352 1.39 2.24 11.56
N ILE A 353 0.91 1.10 12.07
CA ILE A 353 1.60 -0.18 11.95
C ILE A 353 1.64 -0.64 10.49
N HIS A 354 0.52 -0.52 9.76
CA HIS A 354 0.44 -0.89 8.35
C HIS A 354 1.41 -0.07 7.50
N CYS A 355 1.46 1.25 7.71
CA CYS A 355 2.37 2.14 6.98
C CYS A 355 3.85 1.79 7.18
N ALA A 356 4.22 1.26 8.36
CA ALA A 356 5.60 0.87 8.68
C ALA A 356 5.99 -0.54 8.20
N THR A 357 5.08 -1.29 7.56
CA THR A 357 5.26 -2.71 7.21
C THR A 357 4.91 -3.00 5.76
N GLN A 358 5.60 -3.98 5.14
CA GLN A 358 5.25 -4.51 3.82
C GLN A 358 5.46 -6.02 3.80
N GLN A 359 4.43 -6.77 3.44
CA GLN A 359 4.50 -8.23 3.36
C GLN A 359 5.18 -8.71 2.07
N GLU A 360 6.04 -9.71 2.20
CA GLU A 360 6.51 -10.53 1.09
C GLU A 360 5.74 -11.85 1.11
N PRO A 361 4.82 -12.11 0.19
CA PRO A 361 4.07 -13.35 0.17
C PRO A 361 4.95 -14.56 -0.19
N VAL A 362 4.53 -15.77 0.20
CA VAL A 362 5.17 -16.99 -0.27
C VAL A 362 4.92 -17.20 -1.77
N GLN A 363 5.90 -17.78 -2.48
CA GLN A 363 5.86 -17.89 -3.93
C GLN A 363 4.92 -19.00 -4.46
N TYR A 364 4.66 -20.06 -3.71
CA TYR A 364 3.87 -21.24 -4.14
C TYR A 364 2.36 -21.09 -4.01
#